data_8a002a3666e9f6ad9f5d0cab5cba058e
#
_entry.id   8a002a3666e9f6ad9f5d0cab5cba058e
#
_cell.length_a   1.000
_cell.length_b   1.000
_cell.length_c   1.000
_cell.angle_alpha   90.00
_cell.angle_beta   90.00
_cell.angle_gamma   90.00
#
_symmetry.space_group_name_H-M   'P 1'
#
loop_
_entity.id
_entity.type
_entity.pdbx_description
1 polymer ?
#
loop_
_entity_poly.entity_id
_entity_poly.type
_entity_poly.pdbx_seq_one_letter_code
_entity_poly.pdbx_strand_id
1 'polypeptide(L)'
;MLLEGTILQGRSFEPVEGRVVVENGELMAVEEDVARSDDIILPAFVNAHTHIGDSIAKEAGEGLTLEELVAPPDGLKHRLLRQADRGELVAAMERSIEYMEASGTASFIEFREGGVD
;
A
#
# COMPACT_ATOMS: atom_id res chain seq x y z
N MET A 1 4.44 -12.33 20.43
CA MET A 1 3.26 -12.67 19.62
C MET A 1 3.57 -13.96 18.87
N LEU A 2 2.60 -14.85 18.79
CA LEU A 2 2.72 -16.11 18.07
C LEU A 2 1.67 -16.10 16.95
N LEU A 3 2.09 -16.39 15.72
CA LEU A 3 1.22 -16.55 14.57
C LEU A 3 1.36 -17.99 14.06
N GLU A 4 0.26 -18.70 13.84
CA GLU A 4 0.25 -20.08 13.35
C GLU A 4 -0.48 -20.14 12.00
N GLY A 5 0.02 -20.94 11.06
CA GLY A 5 -0.58 -21.12 9.74
C GLY A 5 0.39 -21.62 8.69
N THR A 6 0.05 -21.40 7.42
CA THR A 6 0.95 -21.63 6.29
C THR A 6 1.82 -20.41 6.09
N ILE A 7 3.12 -20.56 6.32
CA ILE A 7 4.11 -19.47 6.24
C ILE A 7 4.74 -19.51 4.85
N LEU A 8 4.65 -18.40 4.10
CA LEU A 8 5.27 -18.25 2.79
C LEU A 8 6.67 -17.65 2.96
N GLN A 9 7.73 -18.47 2.76
CA GLN A 9 9.11 -18.10 3.03
C GLN A 9 9.92 -17.80 1.77
N GLY A 10 10.94 -16.97 1.97
CA GLY A 10 11.96 -16.69 0.96
C GLY A 10 11.42 -15.99 -0.29
N ARG A 11 12.25 -15.94 -1.32
CA ARG A 11 11.91 -15.24 -2.58
C ARG A 11 10.91 -16.00 -3.44
N SER A 12 10.82 -17.31 -3.25
CA SER A 12 9.94 -18.20 -4.02
C SER A 12 8.60 -18.43 -3.32
N PHE A 13 8.40 -17.83 -2.14
CA PHE A 13 7.20 -18.03 -1.32
C PHE A 13 6.93 -19.53 -1.04
N GLU A 14 7.98 -20.26 -0.66
CA GLU A 14 7.87 -21.68 -0.32
C GLU A 14 6.94 -21.84 0.88
N PRO A 15 5.86 -22.62 0.76
CA PRO A 15 4.91 -22.81 1.85
C PRO A 15 5.46 -23.77 2.90
N VAL A 16 5.41 -23.37 4.16
CA VAL A 16 5.78 -24.19 5.32
C VAL A 16 4.67 -24.09 6.35
N GLU A 17 4.14 -25.22 6.80
CA GLU A 17 3.23 -25.21 7.95
C GLU A 17 4.02 -24.98 9.24
N GLY A 18 3.47 -24.14 10.13
CA GLY A 18 4.15 -23.91 11.38
C GLY A 18 3.73 -22.61 12.08
N ARG A 19 4.73 -22.01 12.75
CA ARG A 19 4.51 -20.79 13.52
C ARG A 19 5.64 -19.78 13.38
N VAL A 20 5.26 -18.53 13.47
CA VAL A 20 6.17 -17.38 13.51
C VAL A 20 6.17 -16.82 14.93
N VAL A 21 7.34 -16.70 15.53
CA VAL A 21 7.54 -16.10 16.86
C VAL A 21 8.02 -14.67 16.67
N VAL A 22 7.27 -13.71 17.23
CA VAL A 22 7.62 -12.29 17.20
C VAL A 22 7.72 -11.77 18.65
N GLU A 23 8.87 -11.17 19.00
CA GLU A 23 9.10 -10.54 20.28
C GLU A 23 9.60 -9.10 20.08
N ASN A 24 9.01 -8.16 20.79
CA ASN A 24 9.35 -6.73 20.73
C ASN A 24 9.33 -6.14 19.28
N GLY A 25 8.47 -6.67 18.40
CA GLY A 25 8.39 -6.26 17.01
C GLY A 25 9.43 -6.91 16.09
N GLU A 26 10.25 -7.82 16.60
CA GLU A 26 11.24 -8.55 15.82
C GLU A 26 10.83 -10.01 15.60
N LEU A 27 11.07 -10.51 14.38
CA LEU A 27 10.88 -11.93 14.07
C LEU A 27 12.03 -12.72 14.65
N MET A 28 11.72 -13.57 15.66
CA MET A 28 12.70 -14.36 16.39
C MET A 28 12.92 -15.74 15.76
N ALA A 29 11.84 -16.37 15.32
CA ALA A 29 11.92 -17.72 14.74
C ALA A 29 10.76 -17.97 13.78
N VAL A 30 11.02 -18.86 12.81
CA VAL A 30 10.03 -19.58 12.02
C VAL A 30 10.23 -21.04 12.34
N GLU A 31 9.23 -21.70 12.91
CA GLU A 31 9.31 -23.07 13.38
C GLU A 31 8.32 -23.94 12.58
N GLU A 32 8.81 -25.00 11.95
CA GLU A 32 7.96 -25.99 11.28
C GLU A 32 7.23 -26.82 12.34
N ASP A 33 5.92 -26.88 12.26
CA ASP A 33 5.04 -27.64 13.14
C ASP A 33 3.68 -27.82 12.46
N VAL A 34 2.82 -28.60 13.05
CA VAL A 34 1.43 -28.72 12.59
C VAL A 34 0.70 -27.41 12.92
N ALA A 35 0.29 -26.70 11.90
CA ALA A 35 -0.47 -25.46 12.07
C ALA A 35 -1.89 -25.77 12.62
N ARG A 36 -2.35 -24.94 13.55
CA ARG A 36 -3.71 -25.03 14.12
C ARG A 36 -4.66 -24.00 13.51
N SER A 37 -4.18 -23.23 12.54
CA SER A 37 -4.92 -22.21 11.82
C SER A 37 -4.77 -22.44 10.32
N ASP A 38 -5.82 -22.13 9.56
CA ASP A 38 -5.81 -22.11 8.09
C ASP A 38 -5.31 -20.75 7.55
N ASP A 39 -4.73 -19.90 8.39
CA ASP A 39 -4.19 -18.60 8.01
C ASP A 39 -2.96 -18.75 7.12
N ILE A 40 -2.78 -17.78 6.22
CA ILE A 40 -1.57 -17.64 5.42
C ILE A 40 -0.75 -16.48 5.97
N ILE A 41 0.50 -16.77 6.34
CA ILE A 41 1.43 -15.81 6.89
C ILE A 41 2.47 -15.48 5.83
N LEU A 42 2.57 -14.20 5.47
CA LEU A 42 3.52 -13.71 4.47
C LEU A 42 4.08 -12.34 4.91
N PRO A 43 5.23 -11.92 4.36
CA PRO A 43 5.74 -10.57 4.58
C PRO A 43 4.73 -9.52 4.12
N ALA A 44 4.66 -8.39 4.82
CA ALA A 44 3.83 -7.27 4.41
C ALA A 44 4.19 -6.81 2.99
N PHE A 45 3.19 -6.30 2.27
CA PHE A 45 3.37 -5.88 0.89
C PHE A 45 4.19 -4.58 0.77
N VAL A 46 4.90 -4.47 -0.34
CA VAL A 46 5.52 -3.23 -0.80
C VAL A 46 4.80 -2.78 -2.07
N ASN A 47 4.15 -1.63 -2.04
CA ASN A 47 3.58 -1.04 -3.25
C ASN A 47 4.68 -0.25 -3.98
N ALA A 48 5.22 -0.82 -5.04
CA ALA A 48 6.37 -0.25 -5.76
C ALA A 48 6.02 0.91 -6.70
N HIS A 49 4.74 1.30 -6.81
CA HIS A 49 4.33 2.40 -7.68
C HIS A 49 3.03 3.03 -7.17
N THR A 50 3.12 4.23 -6.63
CA THR A 50 1.97 4.99 -6.16
C THR A 50 2.00 6.44 -6.66
N HIS A 51 0.82 7.04 -6.69
CA HIS A 51 0.59 8.46 -6.92
C HIS A 51 -0.37 8.97 -5.84
N ILE A 52 0.01 8.85 -4.57
CA ILE A 52 -0.89 9.25 -3.46
C ILE A 52 -1.14 10.76 -3.45
N GLY A 53 -0.26 11.56 -4.05
CA GLY A 53 -0.49 12.98 -4.26
C GLY A 53 -1.75 13.28 -5.08
N ASP A 54 -2.20 12.33 -5.90
CA ASP A 54 -3.39 12.45 -6.75
C ASP A 54 -4.67 11.94 -6.08
N SER A 55 -4.59 11.50 -4.82
CA SER A 55 -5.71 10.85 -4.11
C SER A 55 -6.97 11.69 -3.99
N ILE A 56 -6.85 13.02 -4.04
CA ILE A 56 -8.01 13.93 -4.07
C ILE A 56 -8.83 13.80 -5.36
N ALA A 57 -8.19 13.36 -6.44
CA ALA A 57 -8.82 13.19 -7.75
C ALA A 57 -9.40 11.79 -7.98
N LYS A 58 -9.36 10.92 -6.97
CA LYS A 58 -9.86 9.55 -7.03
C LYS A 58 -11.32 9.56 -7.50
N GLU A 59 -11.61 8.76 -8.52
CA GLU A 59 -12.94 8.60 -9.13
C GLU A 59 -13.46 9.84 -9.90
N ALA A 60 -12.73 10.96 -9.93
CA ALA A 60 -13.20 12.19 -10.56
C ALA A 60 -13.21 12.15 -12.09
N GLY A 61 -12.63 11.14 -12.72
CA GLY A 61 -12.43 11.08 -14.17
C GLY A 61 -13.27 10.02 -14.88
N GLU A 62 -14.35 9.56 -14.30
CA GLU A 62 -15.20 8.55 -14.94
C GLU A 62 -15.69 9.02 -16.33
N GLY A 63 -15.46 8.20 -17.35
CA GLY A 63 -15.84 8.47 -18.73
C GLY A 63 -14.85 9.32 -19.52
N LEU A 64 -13.79 9.84 -18.93
CA LEU A 64 -12.74 10.58 -19.62
C LEU A 64 -11.71 9.63 -20.24
N THR A 65 -11.09 10.09 -21.32
CA THR A 65 -9.89 9.45 -21.86
C THR A 65 -8.69 9.68 -20.93
N LEU A 66 -7.65 8.86 -21.07
CA LEU A 66 -6.41 9.04 -20.30
C LEU A 66 -5.81 10.44 -20.53
N GLU A 67 -5.84 10.94 -21.76
CA GLU A 67 -5.34 12.27 -22.11
C GLU A 67 -6.12 13.38 -21.38
N GLU A 68 -7.44 13.34 -21.41
CA GLU A 68 -8.31 14.30 -20.72
C GLU A 68 -8.13 14.25 -19.20
N LEU A 69 -7.79 13.07 -18.68
CA LEU A 69 -7.60 12.87 -17.24
C LEU A 69 -6.23 13.38 -16.78
N VAL A 70 -5.13 12.98 -17.42
CA VAL A 70 -3.77 13.15 -16.87
C VAL A 70 -2.81 13.99 -17.70
N ALA A 71 -3.18 14.40 -18.95
CA ALA A 71 -2.23 15.13 -19.80
C ALA A 71 -1.93 16.53 -19.24
N PRO A 72 -0.65 16.87 -19.04
CA PRO A 72 -0.27 18.22 -18.65
C PRO A 72 -0.46 19.20 -19.84
N PRO A 73 -0.75 20.50 -19.57
CA PRO A 73 -0.95 21.08 -18.24
C PRO A 73 -2.39 21.04 -17.74
N ASP A 74 -3.36 20.66 -18.58
CA ASP A 74 -4.78 20.93 -18.36
C ASP A 74 -5.67 19.70 -18.19
N GLY A 75 -5.09 18.51 -18.10
CA GLY A 75 -5.84 17.31 -17.70
C GLY A 75 -6.57 17.54 -16.37
N LEU A 76 -7.70 16.84 -16.17
CA LEU A 76 -8.55 17.03 -14.98
C LEU A 76 -7.74 16.95 -13.70
N LYS A 77 -6.82 15.99 -13.58
CA LYS A 77 -5.92 15.82 -12.43
C LYS A 77 -5.20 17.12 -12.10
N HIS A 78 -4.53 17.73 -13.07
CA HIS A 78 -3.75 18.95 -12.86
C HIS A 78 -4.62 20.15 -12.46
N ARG A 79 -5.84 20.24 -12.97
CA ARG A 79 -6.78 21.29 -12.58
C ARG A 79 -7.22 21.10 -11.13
N LEU A 80 -7.56 19.87 -10.72
CA LEU A 80 -7.97 19.55 -9.36
C LEU A 80 -6.85 19.83 -8.36
N LEU A 81 -5.62 19.38 -8.64
CA LEU A 81 -4.48 19.61 -7.78
C LEU A 81 -4.16 21.10 -7.58
N ARG A 82 -4.30 21.91 -8.62
CA ARG A 82 -4.09 23.37 -8.51
C ARG A 82 -5.18 24.10 -7.72
N GLN A 83 -6.38 23.56 -7.67
CA GLN A 83 -7.53 24.17 -7.01
C GLN A 83 -7.74 23.71 -5.57
N ALA A 84 -7.18 22.56 -5.24
CA ALA A 84 -7.36 21.93 -3.94
C ALA A 84 -6.64 22.70 -2.83
N ASP A 85 -7.26 22.76 -1.68
CA ASP A 85 -6.61 23.22 -0.45
C ASP A 85 -5.55 22.24 0.02
N ARG A 86 -4.43 22.75 0.59
CA ARG A 86 -3.35 21.91 1.08
C ARG A 86 -3.82 20.90 2.14
N GLY A 87 -4.73 21.29 3.02
CA GLY A 87 -5.28 20.39 4.03
C GLY A 87 -6.09 19.27 3.43
N GLU A 88 -6.85 19.53 2.37
CA GLU A 88 -7.62 18.52 1.63
C GLU A 88 -6.69 17.51 0.92
N LEU A 89 -5.60 18.00 0.32
CA LEU A 89 -4.58 17.15 -0.30
C LEU A 89 -3.93 16.22 0.72
N VAL A 90 -3.48 16.77 1.86
CA VAL A 90 -2.87 15.98 2.94
C VAL A 90 -3.86 14.94 3.47
N ALA A 91 -5.08 15.33 3.78
CA ALA A 91 -6.09 14.40 4.27
C ALA A 91 -6.44 13.29 3.27
N ALA A 92 -6.39 13.56 1.96
CA ALA A 92 -6.59 12.55 0.93
C ALA A 92 -5.41 11.56 0.87
N MET A 93 -4.17 12.05 1.01
CA MET A 93 -2.98 11.21 1.09
C MET A 93 -2.99 10.33 2.35
N GLU A 94 -3.31 10.90 3.51
CA GLU A 94 -3.43 10.16 4.78
C GLU A 94 -4.41 9.00 4.66
N ARG A 95 -5.61 9.24 4.12
CA ARG A 95 -6.59 8.17 3.88
C ARG A 95 -6.06 7.07 2.95
N SER A 96 -5.26 7.42 1.95
CA SER A 96 -4.65 6.43 1.05
C SER A 96 -3.60 5.57 1.76
N ILE A 97 -2.81 6.18 2.65
CA ILE A 97 -1.83 5.49 3.49
C ILE A 97 -2.54 4.55 4.47
N GLU A 98 -3.55 5.04 5.18
CA GLU A 98 -4.36 4.23 6.10
C GLU A 98 -4.99 3.02 5.39
N TYR A 99 -5.49 3.21 4.16
CA TYR A 99 -6.03 2.11 3.36
C TYR A 99 -4.97 1.09 2.97
N MET A 100 -3.78 1.54 2.56
CA MET A 100 -2.65 0.66 2.26
C MET A 100 -2.23 -0.14 3.50
N GLU A 101 -2.10 0.52 4.65
CA GLU A 101 -1.77 -0.13 5.93
C GLU A 101 -2.82 -1.18 6.31
N ALA A 102 -4.10 -0.82 6.26
CA ALA A 102 -5.21 -1.72 6.57
C ALA A 102 -5.29 -2.93 5.62
N SER A 103 -4.76 -2.81 4.39
CA SER A 103 -4.68 -3.89 3.40
C SER A 103 -3.33 -4.65 3.40
N GLY A 104 -2.48 -4.43 4.41
CA GLY A 104 -1.23 -5.17 4.60
C GLY A 104 -0.02 -4.62 3.85
N THR A 105 -0.08 -3.38 3.34
CA THR A 105 1.06 -2.71 2.71
C THR A 105 1.88 -1.96 3.75
N ALA A 106 3.13 -2.36 3.99
CA ALA A 106 4.00 -1.74 5.00
C ALA A 106 4.89 -0.61 4.44
N SER A 107 5.06 -0.53 3.13
CA SER A 107 5.85 0.51 2.48
C SER A 107 5.43 0.73 1.05
N PHE A 108 5.73 1.92 0.51
CA PHE A 108 5.43 2.25 -0.88
C PHE A 108 6.48 3.18 -1.48
N ILE A 109 6.52 3.23 -2.81
CA ILE A 109 7.34 4.17 -3.59
C ILE A 109 6.40 5.15 -4.26
N GLU A 110 6.55 6.43 -3.93
CA GLU A 110 5.72 7.51 -4.44
C GLU A 110 6.34 8.19 -5.65
N PHE A 111 5.56 8.35 -6.71
CA PHE A 111 5.88 9.16 -7.89
C PHE A 111 5.01 10.42 -7.87
N ARG A 112 5.50 11.43 -7.16
CA ARG A 112 4.75 12.65 -6.92
C ARG A 112 5.07 13.74 -7.95
N GLU A 113 4.03 14.28 -8.57
CA GLU A 113 4.14 15.48 -9.37
C GLU A 113 4.30 16.71 -8.47
N GLY A 114 5.13 17.66 -8.90
CA GLY A 114 5.40 18.89 -8.12
C GLY A 114 6.49 18.76 -7.06
N GLY A 115 7.14 17.60 -6.92
CA GLY A 115 8.24 17.40 -5.98
C GLY A 115 7.80 17.15 -4.55
N VAL A 116 8.64 17.55 -3.59
CA VAL A 116 8.50 17.26 -2.14
C VAL A 116 8.07 18.48 -1.31
N ASP A 117 7.76 19.60 -1.95
CA ASP A 117 7.40 20.87 -1.28
C ASP A 117 5.93 20.91 -0.86
#